data_b1f4d2bcdb1516ecd84826edd799183b
#
_entry.id   b1f4d2bcdb1516ecd84826edd799183b
#
_cell.length_a   1.000
_cell.length_b   1.000
_cell.length_c   1.000
_cell.angle_alpha   90.00
_cell.angle_beta   90.00
_cell.angle_gamma   90.00
#
_symmetry.space_group_name_H-M   'P 1'
#
loop_
_entity.id
_entity.type
_entity.pdbx_description
1 polymer ?
#
loop_
_entity_poly.entity_id
_entity_poly.type
_entity_poly.pdbx_seq_one_letter_code
_entity_poly.pdbx_strand_id
1 'polypeptide(L)'
;MEKGEITVVKKGVSGRFYPSPDGKYLFLFSGSNITRLTFQGNKTDLVTFTGDYEFKPQAERTYIFEHCWKQVKEKFYDPALHGTDWDYYHENYARFVPHINNDFDFADMLSEMLGELNGSHTGCRYRPTVGRTMGHLGVLYDTEYKGDGLRIAEVLPGGVLSNMDADIQAGDVITAIEGHEIQAGENWLQYLYDRAGKKTVLRIRSGHKDKELIVTPANTDIPLLYRRWVRQREEMVDRLSGGRVGYVHIEGMDSKSFRELYSKALGRYRNCEALIVDTRHNGGGWLHDDLVTFLGGREYCLFTPRGQYIGHEPFNKWTKPSCVLMGEDNYSDASGFPYAYRSLGLGKLIGAPVPGTMTAVWWESQINGLLVFGIPQVGNYAVKDQCYLENFQIEPDILVLNTPAATLSGRDLQLEAAVAEMLKQIAE
;
A
#
# COMPACT_ATOMS: atom_id res chain seq x y z
N MET A 1 15.90 -14.25 38.89
CA MET A 1 16.09 -12.80 38.64
C MET A 1 16.94 -12.15 39.74
N GLU A 2 18.01 -12.78 40.14
CA GLU A 2 18.81 -12.29 41.30
C GLU A 2 19.77 -11.11 40.99
N LYS A 3 20.00 -10.78 39.72
CA LYS A 3 20.95 -9.68 39.38
C LYS A 3 20.40 -8.63 38.39
N GLY A 4 19.16 -8.75 37.91
CA GLY A 4 18.57 -7.77 37.00
C GLY A 4 19.30 -7.59 35.65
N GLU A 5 20.21 -8.51 35.30
CA GLU A 5 21.00 -8.44 34.07
C GLU A 5 20.19 -8.99 32.89
N ILE A 6 20.14 -8.22 31.81
CA ILE A 6 19.49 -8.64 30.53
C ILE A 6 20.60 -9.21 29.63
N THR A 7 20.47 -10.49 29.28
CA THR A 7 21.38 -11.16 28.35
C THR A 7 20.69 -11.42 27.05
N VAL A 8 21.27 -10.99 25.91
CA VAL A 8 20.78 -11.30 24.57
C VAL A 8 21.23 -12.70 24.18
N VAL A 9 20.28 -13.65 24.09
CA VAL A 9 20.55 -15.03 23.69
C VAL A 9 20.66 -15.18 22.17
N LYS A 10 19.82 -14.47 21.40
CA LYS A 10 19.84 -14.49 19.92
C LYS A 10 19.32 -13.18 19.39
N LYS A 11 19.99 -12.64 18.35
CA LYS A 11 19.58 -11.40 17.66
C LYS A 11 18.92 -11.73 16.32
N GLY A 12 18.10 -10.80 15.81
CA GLY A 12 17.50 -10.90 14.45
C GLY A 12 16.47 -12.02 14.30
N VAL A 13 15.74 -12.34 15.38
CA VAL A 13 14.71 -13.38 15.38
C VAL A 13 13.33 -12.75 15.46
N SER A 14 12.39 -13.31 14.67
CA SER A 14 10.96 -13.04 14.75
C SER A 14 10.21 -14.38 14.69
N GLY A 15 9.07 -14.49 15.37
CA GLY A 15 8.28 -15.71 15.37
C GLY A 15 7.55 -15.92 16.69
N ARG A 16 6.98 -17.12 16.85
CA ARG A 16 6.27 -17.53 18.07
C ARG A 16 7.18 -18.34 18.98
N PHE A 17 7.07 -18.10 20.27
CA PHE A 17 7.88 -18.77 21.28
C PHE A 17 7.02 -19.72 22.11
N TYR A 18 7.51 -20.95 22.28
CA TYR A 18 6.85 -21.98 23.09
C TYR A 18 7.86 -22.57 24.10
N PRO A 19 7.67 -22.38 25.40
CA PRO A 19 8.50 -23.02 26.40
C PRO A 19 8.21 -24.54 26.45
N SER A 20 9.23 -25.35 26.70
CA SER A 20 9.02 -26.76 27.01
C SER A 20 8.35 -26.92 28.39
N PRO A 21 7.52 -27.97 28.60
CA PRO A 21 6.86 -28.19 29.87
C PRO A 21 7.81 -28.33 31.06
N ASP A 22 9.02 -28.83 30.84
CA ASP A 22 10.07 -28.99 31.86
C ASP A 22 10.88 -27.72 32.11
N GLY A 23 10.60 -26.62 31.36
CA GLY A 23 11.29 -25.34 31.50
C GLY A 23 12.74 -25.31 31.04
N LYS A 24 13.24 -26.36 30.38
CA LYS A 24 14.66 -26.43 29.94
C LYS A 24 14.92 -25.78 28.60
N TYR A 25 13.91 -25.72 27.75
CA TYR A 25 14.00 -25.26 26.37
C TYR A 25 12.98 -24.19 26.04
N LEU A 26 13.32 -23.35 25.09
CA LEU A 26 12.41 -22.45 24.41
C LEU A 26 12.45 -22.76 22.92
N PHE A 27 11.30 -23.10 22.32
CA PHE A 27 11.20 -23.31 20.89
C PHE A 27 10.75 -22.04 20.21
N LEU A 28 11.49 -21.62 19.19
CA LEU A 28 11.16 -20.49 18.32
C LEU A 28 10.69 -21.03 16.98
N PHE A 29 9.44 -20.74 16.63
CA PHE A 29 8.85 -21.00 15.33
C PHE A 29 8.96 -19.75 14.46
N SER A 30 9.78 -19.79 13.43
CA SER A 30 10.04 -18.68 12.52
C SER A 30 9.91 -19.15 11.07
N GLY A 31 8.79 -18.84 10.43
CA GLY A 31 8.45 -19.42 9.13
C GLY A 31 8.39 -20.96 9.22
N SER A 32 9.11 -21.64 8.34
CA SER A 32 9.24 -23.12 8.33
C SER A 32 10.30 -23.66 9.28
N ASN A 33 11.01 -22.80 10.02
CA ASN A 33 12.10 -23.23 10.88
C ASN A 33 11.66 -23.30 12.34
N ILE A 34 12.09 -24.36 13.02
CA ILE A 34 11.97 -24.52 14.46
C ILE A 34 13.38 -24.48 15.07
N THR A 35 13.64 -23.48 15.89
CA THR A 35 14.90 -23.37 16.63
C THR A 35 14.65 -23.69 18.10
N ARG A 36 15.40 -24.64 18.67
CA ARG A 36 15.44 -24.92 20.10
C ARG A 36 16.50 -24.07 20.76
N LEU A 37 16.14 -23.32 21.79
CA LEU A 37 17.06 -22.62 22.68
C LEU A 37 17.15 -23.38 24.00
N THR A 38 18.35 -23.65 24.46
CA THR A 38 18.62 -24.25 25.79
C THR A 38 18.95 -23.13 26.76
N PHE A 39 18.21 -23.02 27.86
CA PHE A 39 18.43 -21.94 28.84
C PHE A 39 19.78 -22.08 29.54
N GLN A 40 20.25 -23.30 29.82
CA GLN A 40 21.61 -23.50 30.29
C GLN A 40 22.59 -23.42 29.12
N GLY A 41 23.52 -22.48 29.16
CA GLY A 41 24.59 -22.29 28.19
C GLY A 41 24.19 -21.55 26.91
N ASN A 42 22.98 -21.01 26.82
CA ASN A 42 22.48 -20.18 25.68
C ASN A 42 22.70 -20.84 24.31
N LYS A 43 22.63 -22.17 24.24
CA LYS A 43 22.83 -22.92 23.00
C LYS A 43 21.58 -22.88 22.14
N THR A 44 21.75 -22.69 20.84
CA THR A 44 20.66 -22.73 19.85
C THR A 44 20.92 -23.82 18.83
N ASP A 45 19.94 -24.72 18.64
CA ASP A 45 19.99 -25.79 17.67
C ASP A 45 18.77 -25.69 16.74
N LEU A 46 18.96 -25.95 15.44
CA LEU A 46 17.86 -26.10 14.50
C LEU A 46 17.25 -27.48 14.72
N VAL A 47 15.91 -27.54 14.89
CA VAL A 47 15.18 -28.80 14.93
C VAL A 47 14.85 -29.18 13.50
N THR A 48 15.53 -30.19 12.99
CA THR A 48 15.28 -30.75 11.65
C THR A 48 14.45 -32.01 11.77
N PHE A 49 13.49 -32.15 10.88
CA PHE A 49 12.73 -33.38 10.70
C PHE A 49 12.45 -33.57 9.21
N THR A 50 12.27 -34.79 8.81
CA THR A 50 11.85 -35.17 7.47
C THR A 50 10.63 -36.05 7.59
N GLY A 51 9.74 -35.98 6.61
CA GLY A 51 8.55 -36.80 6.51
C GLY A 51 8.10 -36.90 5.07
N ASP A 52 7.61 -38.04 4.68
CA ASP A 52 6.97 -38.21 3.38
C ASP A 52 5.46 -38.06 3.56
N TYR A 53 4.80 -37.46 2.59
CA TYR A 53 3.35 -37.41 2.51
C TYR A 53 2.88 -37.68 1.08
N GLU A 54 1.71 -38.28 0.95
CA GLU A 54 1.10 -38.51 -0.35
C GLU A 54 0.31 -37.25 -0.75
N PHE A 55 0.81 -36.56 -1.76
CA PHE A 55 0.13 -35.35 -2.29
C PHE A 55 -0.95 -35.74 -3.30
N LYS A 56 -2.20 -35.41 -3.01
CA LYS A 56 -3.38 -35.62 -3.86
C LYS A 56 -4.00 -34.29 -4.25
N PRO A 57 -3.53 -33.64 -5.32
CA PRO A 57 -3.95 -32.28 -5.69
C PRO A 57 -5.46 -32.14 -5.82
N GLN A 58 -6.13 -33.13 -6.38
CA GLN A 58 -7.58 -33.10 -6.57
C GLN A 58 -8.35 -33.16 -5.25
N ALA A 59 -7.90 -34.00 -4.32
CA ALA A 59 -8.52 -34.11 -3.00
C ALA A 59 -8.29 -32.82 -2.18
N GLU A 60 -7.11 -32.21 -2.33
CA GLU A 60 -6.78 -30.93 -1.69
C GLU A 60 -7.68 -29.82 -2.21
N ARG A 61 -7.85 -29.68 -3.53
CA ARG A 61 -8.76 -28.67 -4.12
C ARG A 61 -10.20 -28.86 -3.68
N THR A 62 -10.68 -30.10 -3.65
CA THR A 62 -12.02 -30.40 -3.14
C THR A 62 -12.16 -29.97 -1.68
N TYR A 63 -11.19 -30.29 -0.84
CA TYR A 63 -11.20 -29.85 0.57
C TYR A 63 -11.20 -28.33 0.69
N ILE A 64 -10.34 -27.62 -0.05
CA ILE A 64 -10.25 -26.15 0.00
C ILE A 64 -11.56 -25.50 -0.46
N PHE A 65 -12.18 -26.03 -1.52
CA PHE A 65 -13.48 -25.55 -2.01
C PHE A 65 -14.57 -25.66 -0.94
N GLU A 66 -14.74 -26.86 -0.36
CA GLU A 66 -15.73 -27.10 0.70
C GLU A 66 -15.46 -26.23 1.93
N HIS A 67 -14.19 -26.11 2.32
CA HIS A 67 -13.78 -25.30 3.44
C HIS A 67 -14.08 -23.80 3.20
N CYS A 68 -13.73 -23.28 2.03
CA CYS A 68 -13.99 -21.90 1.65
C CYS A 68 -15.50 -21.58 1.71
N TRP A 69 -16.32 -22.38 1.03
CA TRP A 69 -17.77 -22.23 1.02
C TRP A 69 -18.35 -22.21 2.45
N LYS A 70 -17.96 -23.18 3.27
CA LYS A 70 -18.47 -23.33 4.64
C LYS A 70 -18.02 -22.21 5.55
N GLN A 71 -16.75 -21.81 5.48
CA GLN A 71 -16.21 -20.72 6.31
C GLN A 71 -16.89 -19.40 6.01
N VAL A 72 -17.14 -19.12 4.75
CA VAL A 72 -17.87 -17.90 4.33
C VAL A 72 -19.32 -17.96 4.82
N LYS A 73 -20.01 -19.07 4.64
CA LYS A 73 -21.39 -19.26 5.13
C LYS A 73 -21.54 -19.00 6.62
N GLU A 74 -20.54 -19.41 7.41
CA GLU A 74 -20.56 -19.28 8.87
C GLU A 74 -20.09 -17.91 9.39
N LYS A 75 -19.26 -17.19 8.62
CA LYS A 75 -18.52 -16.03 9.14
C LYS A 75 -18.72 -14.72 8.39
N PHE A 76 -19.40 -14.73 7.26
CA PHE A 76 -19.72 -13.49 6.54
C PHE A 76 -20.52 -12.54 7.46
N TYR A 77 -20.23 -11.25 7.43
CA TYR A 77 -20.78 -10.27 8.38
C TYR A 77 -22.31 -10.13 8.32
N ASP A 78 -22.89 -10.32 7.13
CA ASP A 78 -24.33 -10.36 6.94
C ASP A 78 -24.81 -11.82 6.92
N PRO A 79 -25.58 -12.25 7.92
CA PRO A 79 -26.07 -13.63 7.97
C PRO A 79 -27.03 -13.99 6.82
N ALA A 80 -27.60 -13.00 6.13
CA ALA A 80 -28.40 -13.20 4.94
C ALA A 80 -27.54 -13.30 3.66
N LEU A 81 -26.20 -13.18 3.77
CA LEU A 81 -25.26 -13.27 2.65
C LEU A 81 -25.63 -12.33 1.49
N HIS A 82 -26.08 -11.11 1.80
CA HIS A 82 -26.62 -10.13 0.86
C HIS A 82 -27.82 -10.66 0.02
N GLY A 83 -28.55 -11.66 0.55
CA GLY A 83 -29.65 -12.33 -0.14
C GLY A 83 -29.22 -13.34 -1.20
N THR A 84 -27.96 -13.71 -1.23
CA THR A 84 -27.38 -14.66 -2.20
C THR A 84 -27.75 -16.09 -1.82
N ASP A 85 -28.24 -16.87 -2.78
CA ASP A 85 -28.46 -18.32 -2.62
C ASP A 85 -27.11 -19.05 -2.64
N TRP A 86 -26.47 -19.08 -1.48
CA TRP A 86 -25.11 -19.60 -1.33
C TRP A 86 -25.01 -21.12 -1.52
N ASP A 87 -26.08 -21.86 -1.26
CA ASP A 87 -26.15 -23.30 -1.49
C ASP A 87 -26.25 -23.62 -2.99
N TYR A 88 -27.02 -22.82 -3.75
CA TYR A 88 -27.05 -22.90 -5.22
C TYR A 88 -25.66 -22.67 -5.83
N TYR A 89 -24.94 -21.66 -5.38
CA TYR A 89 -23.60 -21.38 -5.90
C TYR A 89 -22.58 -22.46 -5.53
N HIS A 90 -22.70 -23.07 -4.35
CA HIS A 90 -21.92 -24.26 -4.02
C HIS A 90 -22.09 -25.37 -5.07
N GLU A 91 -23.33 -25.77 -5.35
CA GLU A 91 -23.61 -26.83 -6.34
C GLU A 91 -23.13 -26.45 -7.75
N ASN A 92 -23.33 -25.18 -8.12
CA ASN A 92 -22.97 -24.69 -9.44
C ASN A 92 -21.45 -24.66 -9.67
N TYR A 93 -20.66 -24.28 -8.67
CA TYR A 93 -19.20 -24.22 -8.78
C TYR A 93 -18.51 -25.57 -8.49
N ALA A 94 -19.06 -26.43 -7.63
CA ALA A 94 -18.49 -27.73 -7.30
C ALA A 94 -18.24 -28.59 -8.54
N ARG A 95 -19.08 -28.50 -9.59
CA ARG A 95 -18.95 -29.25 -10.84
C ARG A 95 -17.65 -28.94 -11.61
N PHE A 96 -17.03 -27.75 -11.41
CA PHE A 96 -15.80 -27.38 -12.09
C PHE A 96 -14.55 -27.91 -11.38
N VAL A 97 -14.59 -28.11 -10.06
CA VAL A 97 -13.45 -28.54 -9.24
C VAL A 97 -12.72 -29.79 -9.79
N PRO A 98 -13.41 -30.85 -10.26
CA PRO A 98 -12.76 -32.03 -10.84
C PRO A 98 -11.98 -31.76 -12.14
N HIS A 99 -12.26 -30.67 -12.83
CA HIS A 99 -11.69 -30.35 -14.14
C HIS A 99 -10.52 -29.36 -14.06
N ILE A 100 -10.27 -28.77 -12.89
CA ILE A 100 -9.18 -27.81 -12.68
C ILE A 100 -7.91 -28.57 -12.26
N ASN A 101 -6.80 -28.29 -12.94
CA ASN A 101 -5.54 -28.99 -12.75
C ASN A 101 -4.38 -28.10 -12.26
N ASN A 102 -4.61 -26.79 -12.06
CA ASN A 102 -3.62 -25.83 -11.55
C ASN A 102 -4.25 -24.87 -10.55
N ASP A 103 -3.41 -24.20 -9.76
CA ASP A 103 -3.88 -23.34 -8.67
C ASP A 103 -4.20 -21.91 -9.11
N PHE A 104 -3.82 -21.48 -10.32
CA PHE A 104 -4.27 -20.21 -10.89
C PHE A 104 -5.75 -20.28 -11.23
N ASP A 105 -6.15 -21.24 -12.09
CA ASP A 105 -7.55 -21.41 -12.47
C ASP A 105 -8.43 -21.73 -11.25
N PHE A 106 -7.85 -22.44 -10.25
CA PHE A 106 -8.58 -22.73 -9.03
C PHE A 106 -8.83 -21.49 -8.18
N ALA A 107 -7.84 -20.60 -8.04
CA ALA A 107 -8.00 -19.32 -7.35
C ALA A 107 -8.99 -18.41 -8.07
N ASP A 108 -8.96 -18.38 -9.40
CA ASP A 108 -9.90 -17.62 -10.21
C ASP A 108 -11.33 -18.13 -10.03
N MET A 109 -11.56 -19.45 -10.11
CA MET A 109 -12.88 -20.06 -9.88
C MET A 109 -13.40 -19.78 -8.46
N LEU A 110 -12.54 -19.87 -7.43
CA LEU A 110 -12.93 -19.50 -6.06
C LEU A 110 -13.25 -18.01 -5.95
N SER A 111 -12.50 -17.15 -6.66
CA SER A 111 -12.76 -15.70 -6.67
C SER A 111 -14.09 -15.36 -7.34
N GLU A 112 -14.45 -16.06 -8.43
CA GLU A 112 -15.74 -15.90 -9.08
C GLU A 112 -16.88 -16.31 -8.13
N MET A 113 -16.78 -17.48 -7.49
CA MET A 113 -17.77 -17.94 -6.51
C MET A 113 -17.94 -16.94 -5.35
N LEU A 114 -16.83 -16.42 -4.81
CA LEU A 114 -16.86 -15.44 -3.73
C LEU A 114 -17.43 -14.09 -4.20
N GLY A 115 -17.23 -13.75 -5.46
CA GLY A 115 -17.78 -12.53 -6.09
C GLY A 115 -19.29 -12.50 -6.15
N GLU A 116 -19.96 -13.67 -6.16
CA GLU A 116 -21.42 -13.76 -6.15
C GLU A 116 -22.07 -13.15 -4.89
N LEU A 117 -21.29 -12.98 -3.82
CA LEU A 117 -21.74 -12.28 -2.62
C LEU A 117 -21.88 -10.77 -2.81
N ASN A 118 -21.39 -10.22 -3.91
CA ASN A 118 -21.35 -8.77 -4.14
C ASN A 118 -20.80 -7.99 -2.95
N GLY A 119 -19.70 -8.46 -2.40
CA GLY A 119 -19.04 -7.86 -1.24
C GLY A 119 -17.57 -7.54 -1.52
N SER A 120 -17.09 -6.46 -0.95
CA SER A 120 -15.64 -6.15 -0.97
C SER A 120 -14.86 -7.17 -0.13
N HIS A 121 -13.54 -7.22 -0.32
CA HIS A 121 -12.65 -8.12 0.42
C HIS A 121 -12.92 -9.62 0.24
N THR A 122 -13.80 -10.01 -0.65
CA THR A 122 -13.98 -11.37 -1.11
C THR A 122 -12.88 -11.72 -2.15
N GLY A 123 -12.82 -12.98 -2.55
CA GLY A 123 -11.88 -13.45 -3.56
C GLY A 123 -10.74 -14.29 -2.99
N CYS A 124 -10.12 -15.05 -3.87
CA CYS A 124 -9.01 -15.94 -3.58
C CYS A 124 -7.76 -15.50 -4.33
N ARG A 125 -6.60 -15.63 -3.70
CA ARG A 125 -5.30 -15.27 -4.28
C ARG A 125 -4.38 -16.47 -4.23
N TYR A 126 -3.82 -16.81 -5.38
CA TYR A 126 -2.70 -17.73 -5.45
C TYR A 126 -1.38 -16.94 -5.32
N ARG A 127 -0.51 -17.39 -4.41
CA ARG A 127 0.78 -16.75 -4.10
C ARG A 127 1.92 -17.71 -4.42
N PRO A 128 2.25 -17.91 -5.71
CA PRO A 128 3.35 -18.75 -6.09
C PRO A 128 4.68 -18.19 -5.60
N THR A 129 5.67 -19.05 -5.43
CA THR A 129 7.04 -18.58 -5.22
C THR A 129 7.51 -17.87 -6.47
N VAL A 130 7.90 -16.59 -6.35
CA VAL A 130 8.36 -15.80 -7.48
C VAL A 130 9.69 -16.36 -8.00
N GLY A 131 9.74 -16.73 -9.30
CA GLY A 131 10.91 -17.33 -9.90
C GLY A 131 12.02 -16.31 -10.20
N ARG A 132 11.73 -15.28 -11.00
CA ARG A 132 12.71 -14.29 -11.44
C ARG A 132 12.28 -12.88 -11.09
N THR A 133 13.24 -12.07 -10.66
CA THR A 133 13.03 -10.65 -10.33
C THR A 133 13.69 -9.77 -11.39
N MET A 134 13.03 -8.68 -11.76
CA MET A 134 13.60 -7.63 -12.63
C MET A 134 14.47 -6.69 -11.80
N GLY A 135 15.63 -6.32 -12.31
CA GLY A 135 16.44 -5.25 -11.75
C GLY A 135 15.96 -3.88 -12.22
N HIS A 136 15.84 -2.93 -11.30
CA HIS A 136 15.42 -1.55 -11.56
C HIS A 136 16.57 -0.59 -11.28
N LEU A 137 16.76 0.43 -12.12
CA LEU A 137 17.90 1.35 -12.05
C LEU A 137 17.55 2.72 -11.44
N GLY A 138 16.28 2.97 -11.13
CA GLY A 138 15.84 4.25 -10.57
C GLY A 138 15.86 5.40 -11.56
N VAL A 139 15.49 5.13 -12.82
CA VAL A 139 15.43 6.12 -13.89
C VAL A 139 14.17 5.97 -14.74
N LEU A 140 13.75 7.07 -15.38
CA LEU A 140 12.81 7.03 -16.49
C LEU A 140 13.57 7.08 -17.80
N TYR A 141 13.14 6.29 -18.78
CA TYR A 141 13.74 6.23 -20.11
C TYR A 141 13.00 7.12 -21.10
N ASP A 142 13.73 7.70 -22.02
CA ASP A 142 13.16 8.45 -23.13
C ASP A 142 12.66 7.49 -24.22
N THR A 143 11.36 7.33 -24.32
CA THR A 143 10.69 6.42 -25.26
C THR A 143 10.78 6.89 -26.72
N GLU A 144 11.06 8.18 -26.94
CA GLU A 144 11.21 8.76 -28.28
C GLU A 144 12.63 8.62 -28.84
N TYR A 145 13.60 8.21 -28.02
CA TYR A 145 14.97 7.98 -28.45
C TYR A 145 15.03 6.75 -29.35
N LYS A 146 15.65 6.93 -30.55
CA LYS A 146 15.76 5.88 -31.58
C LYS A 146 17.20 5.40 -31.84
N GLY A 147 18.18 5.92 -31.09
CA GLY A 147 19.58 5.51 -31.21
C GLY A 147 19.88 4.25 -30.37
N ASP A 148 21.10 3.78 -30.47
CA ASP A 148 21.61 2.67 -29.66
C ASP A 148 21.73 3.07 -28.19
N GLY A 149 21.37 2.13 -27.29
CA GLY A 149 21.33 2.36 -25.87
C GLY A 149 19.97 2.87 -25.35
N LEU A 150 19.94 3.23 -24.08
CA LEU A 150 18.77 3.72 -23.37
C LEU A 150 19.04 5.15 -22.89
N ARG A 151 18.43 6.14 -23.53
CA ARG A 151 18.56 7.53 -23.08
C ARG A 151 17.76 7.76 -21.80
N ILE A 152 18.39 8.31 -20.80
CA ILE A 152 17.76 8.65 -19.52
C ILE A 152 16.95 9.93 -19.70
N ALA A 153 15.65 9.87 -19.44
CA ALA A 153 14.77 11.05 -19.41
C ALA A 153 14.79 11.75 -18.03
N GLU A 154 14.86 10.98 -16.95
CA GLU A 154 14.91 11.51 -15.58
C GLU A 154 15.62 10.50 -14.66
N VAL A 155 16.48 10.99 -13.76
CA VAL A 155 17.05 10.20 -12.66
C VAL A 155 16.17 10.42 -11.43
N LEU A 156 15.60 9.32 -10.92
CA LEU A 156 14.69 9.40 -9.76
C LEU A 156 15.48 9.60 -8.47
N PRO A 157 15.20 10.65 -7.68
CA PRO A 157 15.91 10.91 -6.43
C PRO A 157 15.80 9.75 -5.43
N GLY A 158 16.93 9.35 -4.86
CA GLY A 158 17.05 8.18 -3.99
C GLY A 158 17.08 6.85 -4.74
N GLY A 159 17.08 6.87 -6.07
CA GLY A 159 17.28 5.69 -6.92
C GLY A 159 18.75 5.27 -7.01
N VAL A 160 18.97 4.11 -7.63
CA VAL A 160 20.31 3.50 -7.74
C VAL A 160 21.32 4.45 -8.39
N LEU A 161 20.93 5.09 -9.49
CA LEU A 161 21.84 5.99 -10.21
C LEU A 161 21.94 7.39 -9.62
N SER A 162 20.97 7.83 -8.80
CA SER A 162 21.02 9.16 -8.16
C SER A 162 22.03 9.25 -7.01
N ASN A 163 22.46 8.12 -6.46
CA ASN A 163 23.37 8.04 -5.32
C ASN A 163 24.82 7.73 -5.74
N MET A 164 25.11 7.80 -7.03
CA MET A 164 26.44 7.53 -7.56
C MET A 164 27.25 8.83 -7.66
N ASP A 165 28.54 8.77 -7.32
CA ASP A 165 29.50 9.90 -7.49
C ASP A 165 29.74 10.24 -8.97
N ALA A 166 29.12 9.49 -9.88
CA ALA A 166 29.33 9.58 -11.32
C ALA A 166 28.56 10.71 -12.02
N ASP A 167 27.76 11.48 -11.30
CA ASP A 167 26.95 12.60 -11.83
C ASP A 167 26.15 12.21 -13.07
N ILE A 168 25.23 11.24 -12.89
CA ILE A 168 24.34 10.76 -13.94
C ILE A 168 23.12 11.66 -14.03
N GLN A 169 22.77 12.10 -15.23
CA GLN A 169 21.69 13.06 -15.47
C GLN A 169 20.82 12.72 -16.68
N ALA A 170 19.73 13.45 -16.82
CA ALA A 170 18.90 13.37 -18.02
C ALA A 170 19.71 13.68 -19.29
N GLY A 171 19.51 12.89 -20.33
CA GLY A 171 20.28 12.95 -21.58
C GLY A 171 21.44 11.95 -21.68
N ASP A 172 21.94 11.43 -20.57
CA ASP A 172 22.94 10.36 -20.58
C ASP A 172 22.33 9.07 -21.18
N VAL A 173 23.17 8.23 -21.77
CA VAL A 173 22.75 7.01 -22.48
C VAL A 173 23.40 5.79 -21.85
N ILE A 174 22.63 4.84 -21.35
CA ILE A 174 23.13 3.52 -20.96
C ILE A 174 23.39 2.72 -22.24
N THR A 175 24.65 2.51 -22.56
CA THR A 175 25.08 1.87 -23.84
C THR A 175 25.26 0.37 -23.69
N ALA A 176 25.58 -0.13 -22.49
CA ALA A 176 25.72 -1.58 -22.24
C ALA A 176 25.34 -1.96 -20.82
N ILE A 177 24.87 -3.19 -20.65
CA ILE A 177 24.59 -3.86 -19.37
C ILE A 177 25.34 -5.19 -19.36
N GLU A 178 26.19 -5.42 -18.34
CA GLU A 178 27.01 -6.65 -18.22
C GLU A 178 27.84 -6.94 -19.48
N GLY A 179 28.33 -5.91 -20.14
CA GLY A 179 29.10 -6.03 -21.39
C GLY A 179 28.25 -6.26 -22.65
N HIS A 180 26.94 -6.41 -22.55
CA HIS A 180 26.04 -6.51 -23.69
C HIS A 180 25.68 -5.11 -24.20
N GLU A 181 26.14 -4.77 -25.40
CA GLU A 181 25.78 -3.53 -26.08
C GLU A 181 24.30 -3.51 -26.43
N ILE A 182 23.61 -2.41 -26.13
CA ILE A 182 22.17 -2.28 -26.37
C ILE A 182 21.95 -1.65 -27.75
N GLN A 183 21.36 -2.41 -28.65
CA GLN A 183 21.01 -1.94 -29.98
C GLN A 183 19.62 -1.30 -30.02
N ALA A 184 19.42 -0.38 -30.97
CA ALA A 184 18.10 0.23 -31.15
C ALA A 184 17.01 -0.82 -31.44
N GLY A 185 15.89 -0.76 -30.68
CA GLY A 185 14.78 -1.70 -30.84
C GLY A 185 14.96 -3.08 -30.19
N GLU A 186 16.07 -3.32 -29.53
CA GLU A 186 16.34 -4.56 -28.83
C GLU A 186 15.53 -4.69 -27.54
N ASN A 187 15.19 -5.93 -27.15
CA ASN A 187 14.64 -6.23 -25.83
C ASN A 187 15.73 -6.25 -24.76
N TRP A 188 16.17 -5.07 -24.34
CA TRP A 188 17.21 -4.90 -23.31
C TRP A 188 16.81 -5.36 -21.91
N LEU A 189 15.50 -5.52 -21.63
CA LEU A 189 15.00 -5.96 -20.32
C LEU A 189 15.59 -7.31 -19.91
N GLN A 190 15.91 -8.17 -20.88
CA GLN A 190 16.56 -9.48 -20.64
C GLN A 190 17.87 -9.35 -19.85
N TYR A 191 18.61 -8.27 -20.01
CA TYR A 191 19.89 -8.03 -19.31
C TYR A 191 19.72 -7.62 -17.84
N LEU A 192 18.50 -7.27 -17.43
CA LEU A 192 18.15 -6.94 -16.03
C LEU A 192 17.37 -8.06 -15.33
N TYR A 193 17.05 -9.16 -16.02
CA TYR A 193 16.45 -10.32 -15.34
C TYR A 193 17.42 -10.89 -14.31
N ASP A 194 16.89 -11.21 -13.12
CA ASP A 194 17.63 -11.73 -11.95
C ASP A 194 18.79 -10.84 -11.48
N ARG A 195 18.77 -9.54 -11.81
CA ARG A 195 19.81 -8.58 -11.39
C ARG A 195 19.43 -7.80 -10.12
N ALA A 196 18.20 -7.86 -9.68
CA ALA A 196 17.81 -7.23 -8.42
C ALA A 196 18.68 -7.71 -7.25
N GLY A 197 19.27 -6.78 -6.50
CA GLY A 197 20.17 -7.08 -5.38
C GLY A 197 21.56 -7.61 -5.76
N LYS A 198 21.88 -7.73 -7.05
CA LYS A 198 23.20 -8.22 -7.53
C LYS A 198 24.01 -7.12 -8.16
N LYS A 199 25.34 -7.14 -7.94
CA LYS A 199 26.23 -6.22 -8.62
C LYS A 199 26.10 -6.39 -10.13
N THR A 200 25.93 -5.27 -10.84
CA THR A 200 25.69 -5.21 -12.28
C THR A 200 26.54 -4.10 -12.87
N VAL A 201 27.25 -4.39 -13.93
CA VAL A 201 28.09 -3.42 -14.64
C VAL A 201 27.26 -2.68 -15.70
N LEU A 202 27.26 -1.36 -15.64
CA LEU A 202 26.65 -0.49 -16.65
C LEU A 202 27.74 0.32 -17.35
N ARG A 203 27.63 0.46 -18.68
CA ARG A 203 28.39 1.48 -19.43
C ARG A 203 27.41 2.61 -19.77
N ILE A 204 27.78 3.83 -19.37
CA ILE A 204 26.94 5.03 -19.56
C ILE A 204 27.76 6.07 -20.31
N ARG A 205 27.19 6.59 -21.38
CA ARG A 205 27.74 7.71 -22.16
C ARG A 205 27.15 9.02 -21.67
N SER A 206 28.02 9.90 -21.17
CA SER A 206 27.70 11.26 -20.74
C SER A 206 28.41 12.24 -21.67
N GLY A 207 27.67 12.87 -22.60
CA GLY A 207 28.25 13.64 -23.71
C GLY A 207 29.12 12.76 -24.59
N HIS A 208 30.45 13.03 -24.62
CA HIS A 208 31.42 12.26 -25.39
C HIS A 208 32.27 11.29 -24.56
N LYS A 209 31.93 11.08 -23.28
CA LYS A 209 32.71 10.23 -22.37
C LYS A 209 31.89 9.02 -21.95
N ASP A 210 32.48 7.85 -22.11
CA ASP A 210 31.95 6.61 -21.57
C ASP A 210 32.48 6.40 -20.15
N LYS A 211 31.59 5.98 -19.24
CA LYS A 211 31.88 5.64 -17.85
C LYS A 211 31.38 4.22 -17.59
N GLU A 212 32.17 3.42 -16.89
CA GLU A 212 31.71 2.14 -16.35
C GLU A 212 31.35 2.28 -14.88
N LEU A 213 30.17 1.80 -14.50
CA LEU A 213 29.66 1.86 -13.14
C LEU A 213 29.23 0.46 -12.69
N ILE A 214 29.56 0.14 -11.43
CA ILE A 214 29.03 -1.05 -10.76
C ILE A 214 27.89 -0.61 -9.86
N VAL A 215 26.68 -1.05 -10.19
CA VAL A 215 25.46 -0.72 -9.45
C VAL A 215 24.83 -1.97 -8.85
N THR A 216 23.91 -1.80 -7.93
CA THR A 216 23.06 -2.88 -7.41
C THR A 216 21.60 -2.51 -7.71
N PRO A 217 21.01 -3.04 -8.81
CA PRO A 217 19.64 -2.74 -9.17
C PRO A 217 18.65 -3.08 -8.04
N ALA A 218 17.62 -2.26 -7.88
CA ALA A 218 16.57 -2.49 -6.90
C ALA A 218 15.53 -3.52 -7.40
N ASN A 219 14.71 -4.05 -6.51
CA ASN A 219 13.58 -4.93 -6.87
C ASN A 219 12.43 -4.19 -7.52
N THR A 220 12.31 -2.87 -7.31
CA THR A 220 11.21 -2.05 -7.80
C THR A 220 11.57 -0.57 -7.70
N ASP A 221 11.05 0.23 -8.63
CA ASP A 221 11.09 1.70 -8.58
C ASP A 221 9.77 2.32 -8.07
N ILE A 222 8.76 1.53 -7.72
CA ILE A 222 7.45 2.02 -7.26
C ILE A 222 7.56 3.04 -6.13
N PRO A 223 8.36 2.85 -5.06
CA PRO A 223 8.48 3.85 -4.01
C PRO A 223 9.12 5.17 -4.48
N LEU A 224 9.96 5.14 -5.52
CA LEU A 224 10.57 6.32 -6.10
C LEU A 224 9.54 7.10 -6.93
N LEU A 225 8.77 6.37 -7.76
CA LEU A 225 7.69 6.92 -8.57
C LEU A 225 6.61 7.56 -7.70
N TYR A 226 6.24 6.89 -6.61
CA TYR A 226 5.32 7.43 -5.62
C TYR A 226 5.82 8.74 -5.01
N ARG A 227 7.06 8.81 -4.52
CA ARG A 227 7.63 10.04 -3.98
C ARG A 227 7.72 11.16 -5.01
N ARG A 228 8.03 10.82 -6.27
CA ARG A 228 8.00 11.76 -7.40
C ARG A 228 6.59 12.33 -7.61
N TRP A 229 5.59 11.46 -7.63
CA TRP A 229 4.19 11.82 -7.79
C TRP A 229 3.70 12.76 -6.69
N VAL A 230 3.97 12.45 -5.43
CA VAL A 230 3.61 13.29 -4.26
C VAL A 230 4.29 14.65 -4.35
N ARG A 231 5.61 14.68 -4.62
CA ARG A 231 6.35 15.94 -4.73
C ARG A 231 5.77 16.87 -5.81
N GLN A 232 5.40 16.34 -6.96
CA GLN A 232 4.77 17.11 -8.04
C GLN A 232 3.44 17.74 -7.60
N ARG A 233 2.65 17.05 -6.77
CA ARG A 233 1.39 17.58 -6.21
C ARG A 233 1.66 18.65 -5.14
N GLU A 234 2.62 18.41 -4.27
CA GLU A 234 3.07 19.43 -3.31
C GLU A 234 3.48 20.73 -4.00
N GLU A 235 4.33 20.63 -5.03
CA GLU A 235 4.79 21.78 -5.84
C GLU A 235 3.63 22.47 -6.58
N MET A 236 2.65 21.68 -7.06
CA MET A 236 1.46 22.22 -7.71
C MET A 236 0.59 23.01 -6.73
N VAL A 237 0.32 22.46 -5.54
CA VAL A 237 -0.46 23.15 -4.50
C VAL A 237 0.25 24.41 -4.04
N ASP A 238 1.55 24.36 -3.80
CA ASP A 238 2.36 25.52 -3.40
C ASP A 238 2.26 26.65 -4.44
N ARG A 239 2.47 26.31 -5.71
CA ARG A 239 2.37 27.26 -6.84
C ARG A 239 0.97 27.87 -6.98
N LEU A 240 -0.09 27.04 -6.92
CA LEU A 240 -1.48 27.47 -7.14
C LEU A 240 -2.03 28.29 -5.96
N SER A 241 -1.57 28.00 -4.74
CA SER A 241 -2.03 28.68 -3.53
C SER A 241 -1.13 29.83 -3.07
N GLY A 242 0.04 30.01 -3.69
CA GLY A 242 1.06 30.94 -3.21
C GLY A 242 1.58 30.57 -1.81
N GLY A 243 1.66 29.27 -1.51
CA GLY A 243 2.12 28.75 -0.22
C GLY A 243 1.10 28.82 0.92
N ARG A 244 -0.15 29.24 0.66
CA ARG A 244 -1.19 29.39 1.69
C ARG A 244 -1.86 28.08 2.08
N VAL A 245 -1.83 27.06 1.22
CA VAL A 245 -2.48 25.75 1.43
C VAL A 245 -1.43 24.66 1.53
N GLY A 246 -1.50 23.83 2.56
CA GLY A 246 -0.68 22.64 2.71
C GLY A 246 -1.28 21.44 1.96
N TYR A 247 -0.44 20.43 1.66
CA TYR A 247 -0.86 19.21 0.99
C TYR A 247 -0.22 17.98 1.64
N VAL A 248 -1.03 16.98 1.95
CA VAL A 248 -0.54 15.68 2.43
C VAL A 248 -1.29 14.57 1.71
N HIS A 249 -0.53 13.64 1.11
CA HIS A 249 -1.08 12.40 0.57
C HIS A 249 -1.01 11.30 1.62
N ILE A 250 -2.10 10.57 1.82
CA ILE A 250 -2.22 9.41 2.70
C ILE A 250 -2.04 8.16 1.85
N GLU A 251 -0.82 7.62 1.80
CA GLU A 251 -0.45 6.46 0.96
C GLU A 251 -1.23 5.20 1.31
N GLY A 252 -1.41 4.97 2.60
CA GLY A 252 -2.17 3.85 3.18
C GLY A 252 -2.77 4.25 4.51
N MET A 253 -3.79 3.53 4.96
CA MET A 253 -4.40 3.78 6.27
C MET A 253 -3.57 3.10 7.37
N ASP A 254 -2.36 3.63 7.61
CA ASP A 254 -1.38 3.08 8.54
C ASP A 254 -0.67 4.14 9.40
N SER A 255 0.08 3.66 10.40
CA SER A 255 0.83 4.52 11.31
C SER A 255 1.97 5.31 10.63
N LYS A 256 2.48 4.87 9.48
CA LYS A 256 3.50 5.59 8.71
C LYS A 256 2.87 6.85 8.10
N SER A 257 1.74 6.69 7.44
CA SER A 257 0.96 7.78 6.82
C SER A 257 0.47 8.78 7.88
N PHE A 258 0.04 8.31 9.05
CA PHE A 258 -0.35 9.20 10.14
C PHE A 258 0.82 10.04 10.65
N ARG A 259 2.00 9.46 10.85
CA ARG A 259 3.18 10.21 11.27
C ARG A 259 3.61 11.24 10.23
N GLU A 260 3.46 10.93 8.95
CA GLU A 260 3.75 11.87 7.87
C GLU A 260 2.77 13.05 7.87
N LEU A 261 1.44 12.77 7.97
CA LEU A 261 0.42 13.79 8.13
C LEU A 261 0.71 14.69 9.32
N TYR A 262 0.92 14.10 10.49
CA TYR A 262 1.18 14.82 11.74
C TYR A 262 2.41 15.73 11.62
N SER A 263 3.51 15.17 11.12
CA SER A 263 4.77 15.90 10.96
C SER A 263 4.66 17.04 9.94
N LYS A 264 4.01 16.80 8.79
CA LYS A 264 3.84 17.85 7.76
C LYS A 264 2.86 18.92 8.19
N ALA A 265 1.71 18.56 8.72
CA ALA A 265 0.67 19.51 9.12
C ALA A 265 1.14 20.44 10.25
N LEU A 266 1.72 19.87 11.33
CA LEU A 266 2.18 20.64 12.48
C LEU A 266 3.61 21.18 12.33
N GLY A 267 4.37 20.74 11.33
CA GLY A 267 5.71 21.21 11.00
C GLY A 267 5.71 22.11 9.77
N ARG A 268 5.95 21.52 8.58
CA ARG A 268 6.11 22.25 7.31
C ARG A 268 4.94 23.18 6.99
N TYR A 269 3.71 22.73 7.24
CA TYR A 269 2.48 23.44 6.90
C TYR A 269 1.85 24.18 8.08
N ARG A 270 2.57 24.29 9.21
CA ARG A 270 2.08 24.96 10.41
C ARG A 270 1.53 26.38 10.13
N ASN A 271 2.17 27.10 9.23
CA ASN A 271 1.81 28.49 8.89
C ASN A 271 0.82 28.55 7.72
N CYS A 272 0.48 27.43 7.06
CA CYS A 272 -0.57 27.41 6.06
C CYS A 272 -1.93 27.67 6.69
N GLU A 273 -2.84 28.25 5.92
CA GLU A 273 -4.17 28.64 6.36
C GLU A 273 -5.19 27.51 6.18
N ALA A 274 -4.91 26.55 5.29
CA ALA A 274 -5.74 25.38 5.05
C ALA A 274 -4.89 24.16 4.67
N LEU A 275 -5.51 22.96 4.69
CA LEU A 275 -4.86 21.69 4.39
C LEU A 275 -5.70 20.86 3.41
N ILE A 276 -5.07 20.35 2.36
CA ILE A 276 -5.62 19.30 1.50
C ILE A 276 -5.10 17.96 1.96
N VAL A 277 -6.02 17.02 2.29
CA VAL A 277 -5.72 15.64 2.62
C VAL A 277 -6.13 14.79 1.42
N ASP A 278 -5.15 14.28 0.69
CA ASP A 278 -5.37 13.49 -0.52
C ASP A 278 -5.33 12.00 -0.18
N THR A 279 -6.42 11.29 -0.40
CA THR A 279 -6.55 9.86 -0.17
C THR A 279 -6.68 9.05 -1.46
N ARG A 280 -6.55 9.66 -2.61
CA ARG A 280 -6.60 8.95 -3.90
C ARG A 280 -5.53 7.86 -3.94
N HIS A 281 -5.86 6.74 -4.57
CA HIS A 281 -4.99 5.55 -4.69
C HIS A 281 -4.66 4.85 -3.37
N ASN A 282 -5.46 5.07 -2.33
CA ASN A 282 -5.27 4.44 -1.03
C ASN A 282 -6.09 3.14 -0.93
N GLY A 283 -5.39 2.02 -0.76
CA GLY A 283 -5.99 0.68 -0.69
C GLY A 283 -6.55 0.29 0.69
N GLY A 284 -6.56 1.21 1.68
CA GLY A 284 -7.11 0.95 3.01
C GLY A 284 -6.08 0.64 4.09
N GLY A 285 -6.55 0.06 5.16
CA GLY A 285 -5.82 -0.25 6.38
C GLY A 285 -6.70 -0.08 7.62
N TRP A 286 -6.26 0.71 8.61
CA TRP A 286 -7.05 1.05 9.80
C TRP A 286 -6.54 2.36 10.42
N LEU A 287 -7.03 3.50 9.95
CA LEU A 287 -6.54 4.84 10.36
C LEU A 287 -7.63 5.92 10.37
N HIS A 288 -8.81 5.68 9.80
CA HIS A 288 -9.82 6.72 9.59
C HIS A 288 -10.18 7.47 10.88
N ASP A 289 -10.28 6.79 12.01
CA ASP A 289 -10.63 7.40 13.31
C ASP A 289 -9.53 8.35 13.82
N ASP A 290 -8.26 7.97 13.68
CA ASP A 290 -7.13 8.84 14.02
C ASP A 290 -7.09 10.09 13.13
N LEU A 291 -7.38 9.94 11.83
CA LEU A 291 -7.42 11.04 10.87
C LEU A 291 -8.51 12.05 11.22
N VAL A 292 -9.75 11.60 11.46
CA VAL A 292 -10.85 12.52 11.82
C VAL A 292 -10.63 13.15 13.20
N THR A 293 -10.04 12.42 14.13
CA THR A 293 -9.65 12.93 15.45
C THR A 293 -8.60 14.04 15.33
N PHE A 294 -7.61 13.86 14.47
CA PHE A 294 -6.58 14.87 14.22
C PHE A 294 -7.12 16.11 13.50
N LEU A 295 -7.93 15.89 12.46
CA LEU A 295 -8.50 16.97 11.63
C LEU A 295 -9.66 17.70 12.32
N GLY A 296 -10.27 17.11 13.33
CA GLY A 296 -11.37 17.69 14.11
C GLY A 296 -10.93 18.61 15.25
N GLY A 297 -9.75 19.21 15.18
CA GLY A 297 -9.28 20.17 16.18
C GLY A 297 -10.13 21.43 16.22
N ARG A 298 -10.46 21.90 17.43
CA ARG A 298 -11.12 23.20 17.63
C ARG A 298 -10.35 23.97 18.69
N GLU A 299 -9.97 25.22 18.38
CA GLU A 299 -9.28 26.07 19.33
C GLU A 299 -10.18 26.37 20.52
N TYR A 300 -9.63 26.23 21.73
CA TYR A 300 -10.34 26.51 22.98
C TYR A 300 -9.51 27.37 23.94
N CYS A 301 -8.21 27.57 23.68
CA CYS A 301 -7.35 28.39 24.51
C CYS A 301 -6.23 29.02 23.65
N LEU A 302 -5.88 30.30 23.95
CA LEU A 302 -4.77 31.00 23.30
C LEU A 302 -3.64 31.27 24.32
N PHE A 303 -2.40 31.06 23.89
CA PHE A 303 -1.24 31.44 24.66
C PHE A 303 -0.84 32.89 24.34
N THR A 304 -1.06 33.82 25.27
CA THR A 304 -0.89 35.24 25.05
C THR A 304 -0.04 35.93 26.11
N PRO A 305 1.25 35.55 26.28
CA PRO A 305 2.11 36.24 27.26
C PRO A 305 2.23 37.73 26.89
N ARG A 306 1.85 38.58 27.85
CA ARG A 306 1.83 40.06 27.66
C ARG A 306 1.07 40.55 26.43
N GLY A 307 -0.01 39.82 26.04
CA GLY A 307 -0.81 40.14 24.87
C GLY A 307 -0.27 39.70 23.52
N GLN A 308 0.90 39.04 23.49
CA GLN A 308 1.46 38.50 22.25
C GLN A 308 0.98 37.07 22.02
N TYR A 309 0.34 36.80 20.89
CA TYR A 309 -0.04 35.46 20.51
C TYR A 309 1.22 34.61 20.19
N ILE A 310 1.34 33.47 20.86
CA ILE A 310 2.45 32.51 20.61
C ILE A 310 1.97 31.10 20.28
N GLY A 311 0.69 30.85 20.34
CA GLY A 311 0.10 29.55 20.04
C GLY A 311 -1.30 29.38 20.62
N HIS A 312 -1.85 28.19 20.45
CA HIS A 312 -3.19 27.83 20.91
C HIS A 312 -3.25 26.38 21.37
N GLU A 313 -4.32 26.01 22.03
CA GLU A 313 -4.70 24.62 22.31
C GLU A 313 -5.95 24.26 21.51
N PRO A 314 -6.00 23.02 20.97
CA PRO A 314 -5.02 21.97 21.04
C PRO A 314 -3.85 22.20 20.05
N PHE A 315 -2.62 22.10 20.51
CA PHE A 315 -1.44 22.27 19.65
C PHE A 315 -1.05 21.00 18.89
N ASN A 316 -1.70 19.87 19.17
CA ASN A 316 -1.44 18.54 18.59
C ASN A 316 -2.55 18.10 17.61
N LYS A 317 -3.40 19.01 17.15
CA LYS A 317 -4.47 18.78 16.17
C LYS A 317 -4.44 19.86 15.11
N TRP A 318 -5.00 19.55 13.95
CA TRP A 318 -5.25 20.56 12.92
C TRP A 318 -6.55 21.30 13.26
N THR A 319 -6.49 22.63 13.37
CA THR A 319 -7.61 23.48 13.82
C THR A 319 -8.15 24.41 12.71
N LYS A 320 -7.50 24.40 11.54
CA LYS A 320 -7.83 25.27 10.40
C LYS A 320 -8.66 24.49 9.36
N PRO A 321 -9.23 25.16 8.35
CA PRO A 321 -9.96 24.51 7.28
C PRO A 321 -9.17 23.36 6.64
N SER A 322 -9.87 22.31 6.25
CA SER A 322 -9.32 21.22 5.45
C SER A 322 -10.37 20.70 4.46
N CYS A 323 -9.91 20.01 3.42
CA CYS A 323 -10.75 19.21 2.54
C CYS A 323 -10.09 17.86 2.26
N VAL A 324 -10.88 16.89 1.82
CA VAL A 324 -10.41 15.57 1.40
C VAL A 324 -10.52 15.45 -0.11
N LEU A 325 -9.39 15.13 -0.76
CA LEU A 325 -9.39 14.60 -2.13
C LEU A 325 -9.62 13.11 -2.09
N MET A 326 -10.62 12.63 -2.82
CA MET A 326 -10.98 11.23 -2.89
C MET A 326 -11.13 10.76 -4.35
N GLY A 327 -10.96 9.47 -4.58
CA GLY A 327 -11.03 8.85 -5.90
C GLY A 327 -11.76 7.53 -5.89
N GLU A 328 -12.14 7.07 -7.07
CA GLU A 328 -12.87 5.83 -7.33
C GLU A 328 -12.13 4.57 -6.89
N ASP A 329 -10.84 4.66 -6.65
CA ASP A 329 -9.97 3.57 -6.21
C ASP A 329 -9.66 3.59 -4.71
N ASN A 330 -10.27 4.50 -3.94
CA ASN A 330 -10.24 4.42 -2.49
C ASN A 330 -10.91 3.13 -2.03
N TYR A 331 -10.19 2.31 -1.27
CA TYR A 331 -10.68 0.99 -0.90
C TYR A 331 -10.61 0.77 0.62
N SER A 332 -11.52 -0.08 1.15
CA SER A 332 -11.52 -0.47 2.56
C SER A 332 -11.62 0.75 3.49
N ASP A 333 -10.73 0.89 4.45
CA ASP A 333 -10.69 2.01 5.40
C ASP A 333 -10.60 3.39 4.70
N ALA A 334 -9.96 3.44 3.50
CA ALA A 334 -9.92 4.65 2.69
C ALA A 334 -11.27 5.00 2.03
N SER A 335 -12.17 4.04 1.89
CA SER A 335 -13.55 4.31 1.49
C SER A 335 -14.40 4.81 2.67
N GLY A 336 -14.13 4.33 3.88
CA GLY A 336 -14.84 4.75 5.09
C GLY A 336 -14.43 6.14 5.61
N PHE A 337 -13.19 6.54 5.39
CA PHE A 337 -12.69 7.84 5.87
C PHE A 337 -13.50 9.05 5.34
N PRO A 338 -13.81 9.17 4.04
CA PRO A 338 -14.67 10.25 3.54
C PRO A 338 -16.05 10.30 4.20
N TYR A 339 -16.64 9.14 4.48
CA TYR A 339 -17.91 9.09 5.22
C TYR A 339 -17.76 9.65 6.63
N ALA A 340 -16.75 9.21 7.38
CA ALA A 340 -16.49 9.70 8.74
C ALA A 340 -16.21 11.20 8.75
N TYR A 341 -15.39 11.69 7.83
CA TYR A 341 -15.04 13.10 7.68
C TYR A 341 -16.27 13.98 7.46
N ARG A 342 -17.16 13.59 6.53
CA ARG A 342 -18.42 14.28 6.27
C ARG A 342 -19.39 14.19 7.46
N SER A 343 -19.53 13.02 8.07
CA SER A 343 -20.47 12.83 9.18
C SER A 343 -20.15 13.68 10.38
N LEU A 344 -18.87 14.00 10.58
CA LEU A 344 -18.39 14.89 11.63
C LEU A 344 -18.35 16.37 11.22
N GLY A 345 -18.71 16.71 9.98
CA GLY A 345 -18.75 18.08 9.49
C GLY A 345 -17.38 18.76 9.45
N LEU A 346 -16.31 18.03 9.15
CA LEU A 346 -14.94 18.54 9.20
C LEU A 346 -14.55 19.39 7.99
N GLY A 347 -15.22 19.21 6.85
CA GLY A 347 -14.96 19.94 5.62
C GLY A 347 -15.60 19.28 4.42
N LYS A 348 -15.18 19.66 3.21
CA LYS A 348 -15.72 19.14 1.96
C LYS A 348 -14.94 17.97 1.39
N LEU A 349 -15.66 17.10 0.70
CA LEU A 349 -15.15 16.01 -0.12
C LEU A 349 -15.08 16.46 -1.58
N ILE A 350 -13.93 16.26 -2.23
CA ILE A 350 -13.68 16.73 -3.60
C ILE A 350 -13.10 15.57 -4.41
N GLY A 351 -13.53 15.40 -5.64
CA GLY A 351 -12.98 14.38 -6.54
C GLY A 351 -14.04 13.49 -7.16
N ALA A 352 -13.78 12.22 -7.26
CA ALA A 352 -14.69 11.20 -7.80
C ALA A 352 -15.46 10.49 -6.67
N PRO A 353 -16.64 9.93 -6.95
CA PRO A 353 -17.36 9.07 -6.01
C PRO A 353 -16.50 7.90 -5.55
N VAL A 354 -16.59 7.56 -4.26
CA VAL A 354 -15.87 6.44 -3.67
C VAL A 354 -16.82 5.25 -3.51
N PRO A 355 -16.45 4.06 -3.98
CA PRO A 355 -17.27 2.86 -3.79
C PRO A 355 -17.34 2.48 -2.32
N GLY A 356 -18.47 1.94 -1.90
CA GLY A 356 -18.65 1.45 -0.54
C GLY A 356 -17.95 0.11 -0.35
N THR A 357 -16.80 0.10 0.26
CA THR A 357 -15.99 -1.12 0.47
C THR A 357 -15.51 -1.23 1.92
N MET A 358 -16.37 -0.83 2.86
CA MET A 358 -16.01 -0.68 4.27
C MET A 358 -16.41 -1.91 5.09
N THR A 359 -15.69 -3.01 4.90
CA THR A 359 -15.75 -4.18 5.76
C THR A 359 -14.37 -4.51 6.34
N ALA A 360 -14.33 -5.15 7.51
CA ALA A 360 -13.09 -5.74 8.00
C ALA A 360 -13.03 -7.22 7.61
N VAL A 361 -11.88 -7.63 7.06
CA VAL A 361 -11.68 -8.94 6.45
C VAL A 361 -10.74 -9.81 7.25
N TRP A 362 -11.07 -11.10 7.31
CA TRP A 362 -10.14 -12.15 7.68
C TRP A 362 -9.58 -12.82 6.42
N TRP A 363 -8.27 -12.73 6.23
CA TRP A 363 -7.56 -13.41 5.15
C TRP A 363 -7.10 -14.78 5.63
N GLU A 364 -7.72 -15.84 5.12
CA GLU A 364 -7.45 -17.20 5.55
C GLU A 364 -6.53 -17.92 4.58
N SER A 365 -5.32 -18.28 5.06
CA SER A 365 -4.37 -19.10 4.30
C SER A 365 -4.80 -20.54 4.31
N GLN A 366 -4.73 -21.19 3.16
CA GLN A 366 -5.12 -22.56 2.99
C GLN A 366 -4.01 -23.55 3.34
N ILE A 367 -4.36 -24.84 3.42
CA ILE A 367 -3.45 -25.92 3.87
C ILE A 367 -2.17 -26.03 3.03
N ASN A 368 -2.21 -25.67 1.75
CA ASN A 368 -1.05 -25.66 0.86
C ASN A 368 -0.13 -24.44 1.07
N GLY A 369 -0.53 -23.46 1.87
CA GLY A 369 0.23 -22.22 2.12
C GLY A 369 0.33 -21.25 0.93
N LEU A 370 -0.28 -21.59 -0.21
CA LEU A 370 -0.18 -20.83 -1.46
C LEU A 370 -1.48 -20.10 -1.81
N LEU A 371 -2.61 -20.62 -1.37
CA LEU A 371 -3.93 -20.02 -1.58
C LEU A 371 -4.37 -19.27 -0.32
N VAL A 372 -4.94 -18.09 -0.53
CA VAL A 372 -5.48 -17.23 0.54
C VAL A 372 -6.80 -16.67 0.06
N PHE A 373 -7.89 -16.83 0.82
CA PHE A 373 -9.16 -16.19 0.51
C PHE A 373 -9.61 -15.23 1.60
N GLY A 374 -10.44 -14.26 1.23
CA GLY A 374 -10.97 -13.24 2.13
C GLY A 374 -12.38 -13.56 2.59
N ILE A 375 -12.63 -13.34 3.89
CA ILE A 375 -13.95 -13.43 4.51
C ILE A 375 -14.25 -12.08 5.16
N PRO A 376 -15.14 -11.25 4.60
CA PRO A 376 -15.63 -10.05 5.28
C PRO A 376 -16.41 -10.45 6.54
N GLN A 377 -15.82 -10.27 7.73
CA GLN A 377 -16.41 -10.70 8.99
C GLN A 377 -17.07 -9.57 9.78
N VAL A 378 -16.69 -8.32 9.51
CA VAL A 378 -17.22 -7.16 10.22
C VAL A 378 -17.73 -6.14 9.21
N GLY A 379 -19.01 -5.87 9.21
CA GLY A 379 -19.61 -4.77 8.49
C GLY A 379 -19.63 -3.50 9.33
N ASN A 380 -19.34 -2.35 8.74
CA ASN A 380 -19.45 -1.05 9.41
C ASN A 380 -20.83 -0.45 9.15
N TYR A 381 -21.61 -0.30 10.22
CA TYR A 381 -22.98 0.21 10.15
C TYR A 381 -23.01 1.73 10.39
N ALA A 382 -23.50 2.47 9.42
CA ALA A 382 -23.67 3.91 9.46
C ALA A 382 -24.89 4.28 10.33
N VAL A 383 -24.68 4.80 11.53
CA VAL A 383 -25.76 5.11 12.50
C VAL A 383 -26.72 6.17 11.96
N LYS A 384 -26.21 7.18 11.26
CA LYS A 384 -27.01 8.27 10.68
C LYS A 384 -27.87 7.81 9.52
N ASP A 385 -27.30 7.01 8.61
CA ASP A 385 -27.95 6.57 7.38
C ASP A 385 -28.67 5.23 7.55
N GLN A 386 -28.50 4.56 8.69
CA GLN A 386 -29.12 3.29 9.08
C GLN A 386 -28.87 2.16 8.05
N CYS A 387 -27.66 2.10 7.50
CA CYS A 387 -27.25 1.06 6.55
C CYS A 387 -25.78 0.68 6.78
N TYR A 388 -25.37 -0.44 6.19
CA TYR A 388 -23.94 -0.77 6.11
C TYR A 388 -23.25 0.14 5.08
N LEU A 389 -21.99 0.49 5.34
CA LEU A 389 -21.14 1.22 4.39
C LEU A 389 -20.63 0.35 3.25
N GLU A 390 -20.81 -0.95 3.34
CA GLU A 390 -20.58 -1.87 2.21
C GLU A 390 -21.64 -1.61 1.13
N ASN A 391 -21.20 -1.49 -0.12
CA ASN A 391 -22.04 -1.11 -1.26
C ASN A 391 -22.74 0.26 -1.14
N PHE A 392 -22.31 1.10 -0.19
CA PHE A 392 -22.80 2.46 -0.02
C PHE A 392 -21.83 3.46 -0.65
N GLN A 393 -22.14 3.89 -1.88
CA GLN A 393 -21.29 4.86 -2.59
C GLN A 393 -21.30 6.23 -1.89
N ILE A 394 -20.12 6.83 -1.74
CA ILE A 394 -19.94 8.14 -1.11
C ILE A 394 -19.68 9.18 -2.19
N GLU A 395 -20.65 10.08 -2.37
CA GLU A 395 -20.56 11.16 -3.35
C GLU A 395 -19.67 12.30 -2.84
N PRO A 396 -18.87 12.95 -3.70
CA PRO A 396 -18.16 14.17 -3.33
C PRO A 396 -19.13 15.37 -3.23
N ASP A 397 -18.76 16.36 -2.43
CA ASP A 397 -19.46 17.66 -2.42
C ASP A 397 -19.15 18.47 -3.68
N ILE A 398 -17.96 18.25 -4.25
CA ILE A 398 -17.51 18.86 -5.50
C ILE A 398 -17.02 17.75 -6.42
N LEU A 399 -17.87 17.36 -7.37
CA LEU A 399 -17.54 16.32 -8.36
C LEU A 399 -16.57 16.86 -9.41
N VAL A 400 -15.38 16.28 -9.48
CA VAL A 400 -14.37 16.58 -10.49
C VAL A 400 -13.67 15.32 -10.90
N LEU A 401 -13.58 15.07 -12.21
CA LEU A 401 -12.88 13.93 -12.77
C LEU A 401 -11.63 14.38 -13.51
N ASN A 402 -10.51 13.73 -13.28
CA ASN A 402 -9.31 13.90 -14.10
C ASN A 402 -9.53 13.21 -15.46
N THR A 403 -9.52 13.98 -16.54
CA THR A 403 -9.57 13.41 -17.88
C THR A 403 -8.18 12.98 -18.35
N PRO A 404 -8.08 11.94 -19.21
CA PRO A 404 -6.78 11.56 -19.79
C PRO A 404 -6.05 12.72 -20.48
N ALA A 405 -6.78 13.58 -21.18
CA ALA A 405 -6.20 14.76 -21.83
C ALA A 405 -5.61 15.77 -20.84
N ALA A 406 -6.30 16.03 -19.73
CA ALA A 406 -5.79 16.89 -18.66
C ALA A 406 -4.52 16.29 -18.03
N THR A 407 -4.55 15.01 -17.69
CA THR A 407 -3.40 14.30 -17.08
C THR A 407 -2.19 14.31 -18.01
N LEU A 408 -2.38 14.03 -19.30
CA LEU A 408 -1.30 14.07 -20.31
C LEU A 408 -0.73 15.49 -20.50
N SER A 409 -1.53 16.54 -20.27
CA SER A 409 -1.05 17.92 -20.28
C SER A 409 -0.43 18.39 -18.96
N GLY A 410 -0.25 17.47 -17.99
CA GLY A 410 0.34 17.78 -16.69
C GLY A 410 -0.60 18.50 -15.72
N ARG A 411 -1.92 18.49 -15.97
CA ARG A 411 -2.94 19.06 -15.07
C ARG A 411 -3.53 18.01 -14.16
N ASP A 412 -3.90 18.43 -12.97
CA ASP A 412 -4.68 17.65 -12.01
C ASP A 412 -5.92 18.48 -11.63
N LEU A 413 -7.03 18.25 -12.35
CA LEU A 413 -8.24 19.04 -12.20
C LEU A 413 -8.86 18.91 -10.81
N GLN A 414 -8.74 17.73 -10.19
CA GLN A 414 -9.21 17.49 -8.83
C GLN A 414 -8.41 18.31 -7.83
N LEU A 415 -7.08 18.34 -7.97
CA LEU A 415 -6.21 19.10 -7.11
C LEU A 415 -6.40 20.61 -7.31
N GLU A 416 -6.58 21.05 -8.55
CA GLU A 416 -6.89 22.45 -8.89
C GLU A 416 -8.20 22.91 -8.21
N ALA A 417 -9.25 22.06 -8.23
CA ALA A 417 -10.52 22.33 -7.58
C ALA A 417 -10.39 22.37 -6.05
N ALA A 418 -9.59 21.49 -5.46
CA ALA A 418 -9.33 21.48 -4.03
C ALA A 418 -8.61 22.75 -3.57
N VAL A 419 -7.60 23.18 -4.30
CA VAL A 419 -6.91 24.45 -4.01
C VAL A 419 -7.87 25.63 -4.11
N ALA A 420 -8.68 25.69 -5.17
CA ALA A 420 -9.66 26.77 -5.34
C ALA A 420 -10.68 26.83 -4.19
N GLU A 421 -11.19 25.67 -3.76
CA GLU A 421 -12.12 25.60 -2.62
C GLU A 421 -11.45 26.05 -1.31
N MET A 422 -10.21 25.61 -1.05
CA MET A 422 -9.49 26.02 0.15
C MET A 422 -9.19 27.52 0.15
N LEU A 423 -8.77 28.08 -0.98
CA LEU A 423 -8.55 29.52 -1.11
C LEU A 423 -9.84 30.32 -0.91
N LYS A 424 -10.98 29.80 -1.33
CA LYS A 424 -12.29 30.42 -1.09
C LYS A 424 -12.62 30.43 0.40
N GLN A 425 -12.47 29.29 1.10
CA GLN A 425 -12.79 29.15 2.54
C GLN A 425 -11.92 30.04 3.44
N ILE A 426 -10.67 30.31 3.07
CA ILE A 426 -9.77 31.17 3.84
C ILE A 426 -9.93 32.66 3.48
N ALA A 427 -10.73 33.01 2.48
CA ALA A 427 -11.08 34.38 2.13
C ALA A 427 -12.41 34.85 2.77
N GLU A 428 -13.24 33.91 3.21
CA GLU A 428 -14.48 34.11 3.96
C GLU A 428 -14.18 34.34 5.44
#